data_8cc2d6508f3f167332259ed9c21c8727
#
_entry.id   8cc2d6508f3f167332259ed9c21c8727
#
_cell.length_a   1.000
_cell.length_b   1.000
_cell.length_c   1.000
_cell.angle_alpha   90.00
_cell.angle_beta   90.00
_cell.angle_gamma   90.00
#
_symmetry.space_group_name_H-M   'P 1'
#
loop_
_entity.id
_entity.type
_entity.pdbx_description
1 polymer ?
#
loop_
_entity_poly.entity_id
_entity_poly.type
_entity_poly.pdbx_seq_one_letter_code
_entity_poly.pdbx_strand_id
1 'polypeptide(L)'
;MNFRFVLRIISYILLIEAALMVPSVGIALYQQEWNALYGFCVTYAILFLCVGLLFIITKNYQRGHFFAREGLVTTGLTWIVMSAIGCLPFVFSNEIPHFVDAMFEMVSGFTTTGSSILLNVEEMSYSLLFWRSFSHWVGGMGILVFLLAIVSVGGKNGGFTMHIMRAESPGPASGKIVPKMKDTAKITYSIYAALTVIDALLLIIVGKMPVFDAVCIAFGTAGT
;
A
#
# COMPACT_ATOMS: atom_id res chain seq x y z
N MET A 1 11.00 14.31 19.37
CA MET A 1 10.48 13.60 18.18
C MET A 1 11.02 14.28 16.93
N ASN A 2 11.64 13.52 16.04
CA ASN A 2 12.21 14.09 14.82
C ASN A 2 11.17 14.08 13.68
N PHE A 3 10.27 15.07 13.68
CA PHE A 3 9.20 15.17 12.67
C PHE A 3 9.70 15.20 11.22
N ARG A 4 10.87 15.83 10.96
CA ARG A 4 11.45 15.88 9.61
C ARG A 4 11.82 14.48 9.10
N PHE A 5 12.26 13.61 10.00
CA PHE A 5 12.58 12.24 9.65
C PHE A 5 11.32 11.42 9.33
N VAL A 6 10.26 11.57 10.14
CA VAL A 6 8.94 10.95 9.89
C VAL A 6 8.40 11.37 8.52
N LEU A 7 8.37 12.67 8.24
CA LEU A 7 7.92 13.21 6.95
C LEU A 7 8.75 12.69 5.76
N ARG A 8 10.06 12.49 5.97
CA ARG A 8 10.93 11.93 4.94
C ARG A 8 10.57 10.47 4.63
N ILE A 9 10.24 9.67 5.64
CA ILE A 9 9.77 8.29 5.43
C ILE A 9 8.44 8.30 4.67
N ILE A 10 7.49 9.14 5.06
CA ILE A 10 6.21 9.28 4.38
C ILE A 10 6.43 9.62 2.89
N SER A 11 7.36 10.52 2.55
CA SER A 11 7.65 10.84 1.16
C SER A 11 8.15 9.63 0.34
N TYR A 12 8.95 8.76 0.94
CA TYR A 12 9.36 7.51 0.26
C TYR A 12 8.19 6.53 0.10
N ILE A 13 7.31 6.46 1.08
CA ILE A 13 6.14 5.59 1.01
C ILE A 13 5.18 6.05 -0.08
N LEU A 14 4.94 7.35 -0.22
CA LEU A 14 4.14 7.90 -1.30
C LEU A 14 4.75 7.59 -2.68
N LEU A 15 6.07 7.61 -2.83
CA LEU A 15 6.71 7.18 -4.08
C LEU A 15 6.49 5.69 -4.37
N ILE A 16 6.48 4.85 -3.32
CA ILE A 16 6.15 3.43 -3.47
C ILE A 16 4.68 3.29 -3.88
N GLU A 17 3.76 4.02 -3.26
CA GLU A 17 2.35 4.03 -3.62
C GLU A 17 2.16 4.42 -5.09
N ALA A 18 2.85 5.46 -5.56
CA ALA A 18 2.86 5.82 -6.97
C ALA A 18 3.29 4.65 -7.87
N ALA A 19 4.35 3.94 -7.50
CA ALA A 19 4.79 2.77 -8.26
C ALA A 19 3.76 1.63 -8.24
N LEU A 20 3.08 1.42 -7.11
CA LEU A 20 2.04 0.39 -6.95
C LEU A 20 0.76 0.71 -7.75
N MET A 21 0.47 1.98 -8.06
CA MET A 21 -0.65 2.39 -8.91
C MET A 21 -0.41 2.13 -10.42
N VAL A 22 0.84 1.94 -10.85
CA VAL A 22 1.19 1.78 -12.28
C VAL A 22 0.42 0.65 -12.99
N PRO A 23 0.26 -0.56 -12.40
CA PRO A 23 -0.54 -1.60 -13.04
C PRO A 23 -1.99 -1.18 -13.32
N SER A 24 -2.62 -0.46 -12.39
CA SER A 24 -3.99 0.05 -12.57
C SER A 24 -4.09 1.02 -13.75
N VAL A 25 -3.10 1.91 -13.90
CA VAL A 25 -3.01 2.81 -15.06
C VAL A 25 -2.85 2.02 -16.37
N GLY A 26 -2.04 0.95 -16.34
CA GLY A 26 -1.90 0.04 -17.49
C GLY A 26 -3.23 -0.61 -17.90
N ILE A 27 -4.03 -1.03 -16.91
CA ILE A 27 -5.37 -1.59 -17.15
C ILE A 27 -6.31 -0.50 -17.71
N ALA A 28 -6.30 0.72 -17.14
CA ALA A 28 -7.12 1.83 -17.64
C ALA A 28 -6.83 2.17 -19.10
N LEU A 29 -5.55 2.14 -19.51
CA LEU A 29 -5.14 2.34 -20.89
C LEU A 29 -5.58 1.19 -21.81
N TYR A 30 -5.45 -0.03 -21.35
CA TYR A 30 -5.83 -1.22 -22.12
C TYR A 30 -7.35 -1.30 -22.35
N GLN A 31 -8.13 -1.00 -21.31
CA GLN A 31 -9.61 -1.02 -21.36
C GLN A 31 -10.23 0.29 -21.89
N GLN A 32 -9.39 1.30 -22.20
CA GLN A 32 -9.83 2.63 -22.68
C GLN A 32 -10.76 3.35 -21.67
N GLU A 33 -10.51 3.19 -20.38
CA GLU A 33 -11.27 3.79 -19.29
C GLU A 33 -10.80 5.24 -19.03
N TRP A 34 -11.19 6.17 -19.89
CA TRP A 34 -10.68 7.54 -19.89
C TRP A 34 -10.97 8.31 -18.59
N ASN A 35 -12.12 8.06 -17.95
CA ASN A 35 -12.48 8.71 -16.68
C ASN A 35 -11.57 8.22 -15.54
N ALA A 36 -11.33 6.91 -15.45
CA ALA A 36 -10.42 6.34 -14.47
C ALA A 36 -8.98 6.81 -14.73
N LEU A 37 -8.54 6.82 -15.99
CA LEU A 37 -7.23 7.32 -16.37
C LEU A 37 -7.04 8.79 -15.97
N TYR A 38 -8.04 9.64 -16.21
CA TYR A 38 -8.03 11.03 -15.73
C TYR A 38 -7.87 11.09 -14.20
N GLY A 39 -8.64 10.26 -13.46
CA GLY A 39 -8.55 10.16 -12.01
C GLY A 39 -7.13 9.81 -11.54
N PHE A 40 -6.50 8.80 -12.17
CA PHE A 40 -5.11 8.46 -11.87
C PHE A 40 -4.13 9.58 -12.20
N CYS A 41 -4.25 10.23 -13.37
CA CYS A 41 -3.35 11.32 -13.76
C CYS A 41 -3.41 12.50 -12.78
N VAL A 42 -4.60 12.92 -12.35
CA VAL A 42 -4.76 13.98 -11.35
C VAL A 42 -4.16 13.55 -10.01
N THR A 43 -4.39 12.30 -9.60
CA THR A 43 -3.81 11.74 -8.37
C THR A 43 -2.29 11.77 -8.42
N TYR A 44 -1.66 11.35 -9.52
CA TYR A 44 -0.20 11.44 -9.69
C TYR A 44 0.31 12.87 -9.59
N ALA A 45 -0.38 13.84 -10.20
CA ALA A 45 0.00 15.25 -10.10
C ALA A 45 0.01 15.74 -8.65
N ILE A 46 -1.05 15.43 -7.89
CA ILE A 46 -1.15 15.78 -6.45
C ILE A 46 -0.08 15.05 -5.65
N LEU A 47 0.11 13.74 -5.88
CA LEU A 47 1.08 12.92 -5.18
C LEU A 47 2.52 13.45 -5.38
N PHE A 48 2.93 13.73 -6.62
CA PHE A 48 4.27 14.24 -6.90
C PHE A 48 4.46 15.66 -6.34
N LEU A 49 3.43 16.50 -6.33
CA LEU A 49 3.46 17.80 -5.68
C LEU A 49 3.67 17.65 -4.17
N CYS A 50 2.91 16.78 -3.50
CA CYS A 50 3.08 16.47 -2.08
C CYS A 50 4.48 15.94 -1.77
N VAL A 51 4.98 14.98 -2.55
CA VAL A 51 6.32 14.42 -2.40
C VAL A 51 7.37 15.51 -2.57
N GLY A 52 7.27 16.35 -3.60
CA GLY A 52 8.19 17.46 -3.83
C GLY A 52 8.25 18.43 -2.65
N LEU A 53 7.09 18.85 -2.13
CA LEU A 53 6.99 19.69 -0.94
C LEU A 53 7.64 19.02 0.29
N LEU A 54 7.35 17.75 0.54
CA LEU A 54 7.94 17.00 1.64
C LEU A 54 9.47 16.89 1.50
N PHE A 55 10.00 16.70 0.29
CA PHE A 55 11.44 16.67 0.04
C PHE A 55 12.08 18.02 0.32
N ILE A 56 11.46 19.14 -0.05
CA ILE A 56 11.94 20.49 0.22
C ILE A 56 11.97 20.76 1.73
N ILE A 57 10.88 20.48 2.45
CA ILE A 57 10.76 20.68 3.90
C ILE A 57 11.79 19.83 4.67
N THR A 58 12.07 18.63 4.17
CA THR A 58 12.98 17.67 4.82
C THR A 58 14.42 17.73 4.29
N LYS A 59 14.78 18.70 3.45
CA LYS A 59 16.12 18.81 2.81
C LYS A 59 17.28 18.74 3.81
N ASN A 60 17.13 19.37 4.98
CA ASN A 60 18.16 19.46 6.02
C ASN A 60 17.89 18.52 7.21
N TYR A 61 17.25 17.35 6.96
CA TYR A 61 17.06 16.43 8.06
C TYR A 61 18.37 15.76 8.47
N GLN A 62 18.63 15.68 9.78
CA GLN A 62 19.73 14.91 10.33
C GLN A 62 19.24 13.53 10.74
N ARG A 63 20.02 12.49 10.43
CA ARG A 63 19.77 11.12 10.91
C ARG A 63 19.98 11.10 12.43
N GLY A 64 18.89 11.19 13.18
CA GLY A 64 18.88 11.07 14.64
C GLY A 64 18.56 9.65 15.10
N HIS A 65 18.53 9.47 16.42
CA HIS A 65 18.03 8.23 17.01
C HIS A 65 16.53 8.08 16.72
N PHE A 66 16.13 6.89 16.30
CA PHE A 66 14.74 6.52 16.04
C PHE A 66 14.26 5.62 17.17
N PHE A 67 13.24 6.08 17.89
CA PHE A 67 12.66 5.38 19.02
C PHE A 67 11.31 4.74 18.65
N ALA A 68 10.79 3.88 19.50
CA ALA A 68 9.52 3.20 19.31
C ALA A 68 8.34 4.16 19.07
N ARG A 69 8.36 5.32 19.74
CA ARG A 69 7.32 6.35 19.58
C ARG A 69 7.27 6.92 18.17
N GLU A 70 8.42 7.22 17.58
CA GLU A 70 8.50 7.67 16.18
C GLU A 70 8.02 6.57 15.22
N GLY A 71 8.31 5.30 15.51
CA GLY A 71 7.82 4.16 14.74
C GLY A 71 6.30 4.11 14.69
N LEU A 72 5.64 4.12 15.84
CA LEU A 72 4.17 4.09 15.94
C LEU A 72 3.51 5.29 15.24
N VAL A 73 4.05 6.50 15.46
CA VAL A 73 3.52 7.71 14.80
C VAL A 73 3.70 7.64 13.29
N THR A 74 4.86 7.16 12.81
CA THR A 74 5.12 6.99 11.38
C THR A 74 4.14 6.00 10.77
N THR A 75 3.93 4.85 11.43
CA THR A 75 2.98 3.82 10.94
C THR A 75 1.56 4.38 10.85
N GLY A 76 1.05 5.00 11.91
CA GLY A 76 -0.30 5.58 11.90
C GLY A 76 -0.49 6.67 10.86
N LEU A 77 0.47 7.61 10.73
CA LEU A 77 0.41 8.66 9.72
C LEU A 77 0.52 8.11 8.30
N THR A 78 1.32 7.06 8.09
CA THR A 78 1.45 6.41 6.79
C THR A 78 0.11 5.88 6.29
N TRP A 79 -0.63 5.14 7.13
CA TRP A 79 -1.93 4.60 6.74
C TRP A 79 -2.94 5.70 6.41
N ILE A 80 -2.97 6.77 7.18
CA ILE A 80 -3.85 7.92 6.94
C ILE A 80 -3.49 8.60 5.60
N VAL A 81 -2.21 8.89 5.38
CA VAL A 81 -1.78 9.64 4.19
C VAL A 81 -1.92 8.80 2.92
N MET A 82 -1.55 7.51 2.96
CA MET A 82 -1.75 6.60 1.83
C MET A 82 -3.23 6.46 1.48
N SER A 83 -4.11 6.26 2.47
CA SER A 83 -5.55 6.15 2.20
C SER A 83 -6.12 7.44 1.60
N ALA A 84 -5.63 8.60 2.06
CA ALA A 84 -6.08 9.89 1.55
C ALA A 84 -5.61 10.18 0.10
N ILE A 85 -4.44 9.69 -0.29
CA ILE A 85 -3.95 9.80 -1.67
C ILE A 85 -4.53 8.68 -2.54
N GLY A 86 -4.52 7.45 -2.03
CA GLY A 86 -5.00 6.27 -2.75
C GLY A 86 -6.50 6.30 -3.08
N CYS A 87 -7.31 7.07 -2.35
CA CYS A 87 -8.74 7.23 -2.65
C CYS A 87 -9.02 8.23 -3.78
N LEU A 88 -8.07 9.10 -4.12
CA LEU A 88 -8.29 10.17 -5.11
C LEU A 88 -8.68 9.67 -6.51
N PRO A 89 -8.15 8.55 -7.04
CA PRO A 89 -8.60 8.04 -8.32
C PRO A 89 -10.10 7.77 -8.36
N PHE A 90 -10.70 7.27 -7.28
CA PHE A 90 -12.15 7.03 -7.20
C PHE A 90 -12.96 8.32 -7.23
N VAL A 91 -12.47 9.38 -6.56
CA VAL A 91 -13.13 10.69 -6.52
C VAL A 91 -13.07 11.39 -7.88
N PHE A 92 -11.87 11.44 -8.48
CA PHE A 92 -11.65 12.16 -9.74
C PHE A 92 -12.18 11.41 -10.98
N SER A 93 -12.36 10.09 -10.90
CA SER A 93 -13.09 9.34 -11.93
C SER A 93 -14.59 9.51 -11.84
N ASN A 94 -15.10 10.05 -10.74
CA ASN A 94 -16.52 10.20 -10.40
C ASN A 94 -17.25 8.86 -10.17
N GLU A 95 -16.54 7.76 -9.91
CA GLU A 95 -17.15 6.49 -9.54
C GLU A 95 -17.57 6.47 -8.06
N ILE A 96 -16.75 7.08 -7.18
CA ILE A 96 -17.12 7.35 -5.79
C ILE A 96 -16.88 8.85 -5.56
N PRO A 97 -17.86 9.72 -5.88
CA PRO A 97 -17.63 11.17 -5.92
C PRO A 97 -17.42 11.80 -4.54
N HIS A 98 -17.93 11.18 -3.48
CA HIS A 98 -17.76 11.69 -2.14
C HIS A 98 -16.43 11.25 -1.54
N PHE A 99 -15.58 12.21 -1.19
CA PHE A 99 -14.25 11.93 -0.64
C PHE A 99 -14.28 11.02 0.60
N VAL A 100 -15.27 11.20 1.49
CA VAL A 100 -15.37 10.39 2.72
C VAL A 100 -15.65 8.93 2.39
N ASP A 101 -16.49 8.68 1.40
CA ASP A 101 -16.86 7.35 0.95
C ASP A 101 -15.67 6.65 0.24
N ALA A 102 -14.99 7.38 -0.65
CA ALA A 102 -13.77 6.90 -1.29
C ALA A 102 -12.64 6.64 -0.27
N MET A 103 -12.52 7.51 0.73
CA MET A 103 -11.57 7.32 1.83
C MET A 103 -11.91 6.08 2.66
N PHE A 104 -13.21 5.82 2.94
CA PHE A 104 -13.66 4.62 3.64
C PHE A 104 -13.25 3.35 2.88
N GLU A 105 -13.54 3.28 1.56
CA GLU A 105 -13.14 2.14 0.72
C GLU A 105 -11.63 1.90 0.76
N MET A 106 -10.84 2.98 0.67
CA MET A 106 -9.39 2.87 0.64
C MET A 106 -8.79 2.50 1.99
N VAL A 107 -9.32 3.06 3.09
CA VAL A 107 -8.95 2.66 4.46
C VAL A 107 -9.29 1.20 4.68
N SER A 108 -10.49 0.77 4.29
CA SER A 108 -10.93 -0.63 4.38
C SER A 108 -10.01 -1.57 3.60
N GLY A 109 -9.55 -1.15 2.41
CA GLY A 109 -8.57 -1.87 1.61
C GLY A 109 -7.24 -2.01 2.33
N PHE A 110 -6.58 -0.92 2.66
CA PHE A 110 -5.25 -0.93 3.27
C PHE A 110 -5.22 -1.53 4.68
N THR A 111 -6.29 -1.40 5.47
CA THR A 111 -6.38 -2.06 6.78
C THR A 111 -6.89 -3.50 6.70
N THR A 112 -7.11 -4.00 5.50
CA THR A 112 -7.63 -5.37 5.24
C THR A 112 -8.95 -5.68 5.94
N THR A 113 -9.76 -4.65 6.19
CA THR A 113 -11.06 -4.79 6.86
C THR A 113 -12.10 -5.46 5.95
N GLY A 114 -12.03 -5.20 4.63
CA GLY A 114 -12.92 -5.79 3.64
C GLY A 114 -14.35 -5.23 3.62
N SER A 115 -14.66 -4.23 4.44
CA SER A 115 -15.96 -3.54 4.42
C SER A 115 -16.08 -2.64 3.21
N SER A 116 -17.27 -2.57 2.61
CA SER A 116 -17.54 -1.72 1.44
C SER A 116 -18.83 -0.93 1.62
N ILE A 117 -18.85 0.28 1.09
CA ILE A 117 -20.06 1.09 0.93
C ILE A 117 -20.73 0.85 -0.42
N LEU A 118 -20.05 0.16 -1.34
CA LEU A 118 -20.55 -0.11 -2.68
C LEU A 118 -21.62 -1.18 -2.64
N LEU A 119 -22.78 -0.91 -3.22
CA LEU A 119 -23.87 -1.87 -3.35
C LEU A 119 -23.54 -2.95 -4.39
N ASN A 120 -22.82 -2.56 -5.45
CA ASN A 120 -22.36 -3.45 -6.51
C ASN A 120 -20.91 -3.08 -6.90
N VAL A 121 -19.97 -3.92 -6.51
CA VAL A 121 -18.54 -3.71 -6.78
C VAL A 121 -18.19 -4.00 -8.24
N GLU A 122 -18.98 -4.86 -8.91
CA GLU A 122 -18.74 -5.29 -10.29
C GLU A 122 -19.05 -4.18 -11.32
N GLU A 123 -19.78 -3.14 -10.91
CA GLU A 123 -20.06 -1.99 -11.79
C GLU A 123 -18.90 -1.01 -11.93
N MET A 124 -17.86 -1.16 -11.10
CA MET A 124 -16.66 -0.32 -11.19
C MET A 124 -15.84 -0.62 -12.45
N SER A 125 -15.12 0.41 -12.94
CA SER A 125 -14.13 0.20 -13.98
C SER A 125 -13.04 -0.81 -13.53
N TYR A 126 -12.54 -1.61 -14.47
CA TYR A 126 -11.54 -2.65 -14.20
C TYR A 126 -10.29 -2.10 -13.52
N SER A 127 -9.84 -0.93 -13.91
CA SER A 127 -8.64 -0.31 -13.34
C SER A 127 -8.81 0.11 -11.89
N LEU A 128 -9.97 0.64 -11.52
CA LEU A 128 -10.27 1.04 -10.14
C LEU A 128 -10.62 -0.18 -9.28
N LEU A 129 -11.30 -1.16 -9.83
CA LEU A 129 -11.55 -2.45 -9.17
C LEU A 129 -10.24 -3.18 -8.85
N PHE A 130 -9.29 -3.16 -9.80
CA PHE A 130 -7.95 -3.69 -9.57
C PHE A 130 -7.23 -2.93 -8.46
N TRP A 131 -7.23 -1.58 -8.48
CA TRP A 131 -6.60 -0.77 -7.46
C TRP A 131 -7.19 -1.03 -6.06
N ARG A 132 -8.51 -1.11 -5.98
CA ARG A 132 -9.23 -1.46 -4.75
C ARG A 132 -8.79 -2.83 -4.21
N SER A 133 -8.81 -3.86 -5.04
CA SER A 133 -8.41 -5.23 -4.64
C SER A 133 -6.92 -5.30 -4.29
N PHE A 134 -6.08 -4.61 -5.06
CA PHE A 134 -4.65 -4.56 -4.84
C PHE A 134 -4.28 -3.84 -3.53
N SER A 135 -5.08 -2.86 -3.09
CA SER A 135 -4.88 -2.20 -1.79
C SER A 135 -4.98 -3.18 -0.62
N HIS A 136 -5.88 -4.17 -0.67
CA HIS A 136 -5.96 -5.24 0.33
C HIS A 136 -4.67 -6.06 0.37
N TRP A 137 -4.15 -6.42 -0.80
CA TRP A 137 -2.90 -7.16 -0.90
C TRP A 137 -1.70 -6.39 -0.34
N VAL A 138 -1.61 -5.11 -0.66
CA VAL A 138 -0.57 -4.21 -0.11
C VAL A 138 -0.71 -4.06 1.40
N GLY A 139 -1.95 -3.96 1.90
CA GLY A 139 -2.27 -3.86 3.32
C GLY A 139 -1.88 -5.11 4.10
N GLY A 140 -2.14 -6.30 3.57
CA GLY A 140 -1.94 -7.59 4.24
C GLY A 140 -0.53 -7.87 4.74
N MET A 141 0.48 -7.29 4.10
CA MET A 141 1.87 -7.40 4.55
C MET A 141 2.44 -6.17 5.24
N GLY A 142 1.68 -5.08 5.26
CA GLY A 142 2.14 -3.80 5.80
C GLY A 142 3.17 -3.10 4.91
N ILE A 143 2.83 -1.89 4.48
CA ILE A 143 3.66 -1.11 3.55
C ILE A 143 5.04 -0.76 4.12
N LEU A 144 5.14 -0.59 5.45
CA LEU A 144 6.41 -0.27 6.11
C LEU A 144 7.36 -1.47 6.16
N VAL A 145 6.81 -2.70 6.28
CA VAL A 145 7.61 -3.92 6.15
C VAL A 145 8.13 -4.07 4.72
N PHE A 146 7.30 -3.73 3.73
CA PHE A 146 7.71 -3.67 2.32
C PHE A 146 8.84 -2.64 2.10
N LEU A 147 8.71 -1.44 2.68
CA LEU A 147 9.78 -0.44 2.66
C LEU A 147 11.08 -0.97 3.25
N LEU A 148 11.01 -1.70 4.36
CA LEU A 148 12.20 -2.32 4.99
C LEU A 148 12.85 -3.40 4.12
N ALA A 149 12.05 -4.13 3.37
CA ALA A 149 12.57 -5.17 2.46
C ALA A 149 13.35 -4.56 1.28
N ILE A 150 12.87 -3.44 0.74
CA ILE A 150 13.45 -2.79 -0.45
C ILE A 150 14.55 -1.80 -0.08
N VAL A 151 14.27 -0.91 0.86
CA VAL A 151 15.16 0.20 1.22
C VAL A 151 15.90 -0.12 2.49
N SER A 152 17.22 -0.12 2.43
CA SER A 152 18.06 -0.17 3.64
C SER A 152 18.05 1.20 4.33
N VAL A 153 16.89 1.59 4.87
CA VAL A 153 16.69 2.86 5.59
C VAL A 153 17.22 2.69 7.00
N GLY A 154 18.44 2.93 7.21
CA GLY A 154 19.04 2.91 8.54
C GLY A 154 20.40 2.26 8.49
N GLY A 155 21.44 3.06 8.78
CA GLY A 155 22.79 2.58 8.92
C GLY A 155 22.90 1.44 9.95
N LYS A 156 24.09 1.07 10.34
CA LYS A 156 24.49 -0.05 11.21
C LYS A 156 23.69 -0.23 12.53
N ASN A 157 22.79 0.66 12.89
CA ASN A 157 21.97 0.61 14.10
C ASN A 157 20.60 -0.02 13.81
N GLY A 158 20.45 -1.30 14.08
CA GLY A 158 19.21 -2.09 13.85
C GLY A 158 17.94 -1.67 14.62
N GLY A 159 17.96 -0.57 15.39
CA GLY A 159 16.82 -0.08 16.17
C GLY A 159 15.65 0.39 15.31
N PHE A 160 15.91 1.11 14.22
CA PHE A 160 14.89 1.61 13.30
C PHE A 160 14.02 0.47 12.73
N THR A 161 14.67 -0.54 12.18
CA THR A 161 14.03 -1.70 11.56
C THR A 161 13.15 -2.47 12.55
N MET A 162 13.65 -2.66 13.78
CA MET A 162 12.92 -3.39 14.82
C MET A 162 11.66 -2.66 15.29
N HIS A 163 11.72 -1.34 15.46
CA HIS A 163 10.57 -0.55 15.93
C HIS A 163 9.43 -0.49 14.92
N ILE A 164 9.75 -0.37 13.63
CA ILE A 164 8.75 -0.38 12.57
C ILE A 164 8.08 -1.77 12.47
N MET A 165 8.88 -2.83 12.46
CA MET A 165 8.34 -4.18 12.34
C MET A 165 7.43 -4.55 13.51
N ARG A 166 7.76 -4.12 14.74
CA ARG A 166 6.89 -4.29 15.91
C ARG A 166 5.62 -3.46 15.85
N ALA A 167 5.65 -2.30 15.21
CA ALA A 167 4.48 -1.43 15.06
C ALA A 167 3.45 -2.00 14.09
N GLU A 168 3.89 -2.68 13.02
CA GLU A 168 3.01 -3.28 12.01
C GLU A 168 2.62 -4.74 12.29
N SER A 169 3.47 -5.49 12.99
CA SER A 169 3.20 -6.89 13.36
C SER A 169 3.18 -7.07 14.87
N PRO A 170 2.09 -6.69 15.55
CA PRO A 170 1.99 -6.81 17.01
C PRO A 170 1.67 -8.24 17.50
N GLY A 171 2.09 -9.28 16.80
CA GLY A 171 1.87 -10.67 17.17
C GLY A 171 2.78 -11.18 18.30
N PRO A 172 2.40 -12.28 19.01
CA PRO A 172 3.24 -12.89 20.03
C PRO A 172 4.47 -13.51 19.41
N ALA A 173 5.62 -13.00 19.81
CA ALA A 173 6.95 -13.57 19.61
C ALA A 173 7.23 -14.11 18.20
N SER A 174 7.48 -13.25 17.27
CA SER A 174 8.23 -13.63 16.08
C SER A 174 9.65 -14.04 16.50
N GLY A 175 9.83 -15.32 16.77
CA GLY A 175 11.17 -15.92 16.77
C GLY A 175 11.84 -15.50 15.46
N LYS A 176 13.03 -14.93 15.52
CA LYS A 176 13.75 -14.50 14.33
C LYS A 176 13.92 -15.70 13.41
N ILE A 177 13.24 -15.69 12.26
CA ILE A 177 13.40 -16.73 11.23
C ILE A 177 14.86 -16.71 10.72
N VAL A 178 15.46 -15.51 10.65
CA VAL A 178 16.86 -15.29 10.28
C VAL A 178 17.47 -14.15 11.11
N PRO A 179 18.82 -14.09 11.25
CA PRO A 179 19.49 -13.08 12.08
C PRO A 179 19.25 -11.63 11.65
N LYS A 180 18.97 -11.40 10.36
CA LYS A 180 18.73 -10.06 9.81
C LYS A 180 17.23 -9.85 9.54
N MET A 181 16.66 -8.81 10.14
CA MET A 181 15.24 -8.43 9.96
C MET A 181 14.85 -8.24 8.49
N LYS A 182 15.77 -7.72 7.68
CA LYS A 182 15.56 -7.54 6.23
C LYS A 182 15.34 -8.86 5.50
N ASP A 183 16.08 -9.89 5.89
CA ASP A 183 15.98 -11.21 5.27
C ASP A 183 14.68 -11.91 5.71
N THR A 184 14.27 -11.71 6.96
CA THR A 184 12.95 -12.16 7.45
C THR A 184 11.82 -11.53 6.64
N ALA A 185 11.83 -10.21 6.45
CA ALA A 185 10.83 -9.52 5.65
C ALA A 185 10.78 -10.06 4.21
N LYS A 186 11.93 -10.25 3.56
CA LYS A 186 12.00 -10.82 2.21
C LYS A 186 11.38 -12.21 2.10
N ILE A 187 11.74 -13.11 3.04
CA ILE A 187 11.20 -14.47 3.06
C ILE A 187 9.69 -14.44 3.24
N THR A 188 9.19 -13.66 4.21
CA THR A 188 7.75 -13.53 4.46
C THR A 188 7.01 -12.99 3.24
N TYR A 189 7.55 -11.96 2.57
CA TYR A 189 6.97 -11.45 1.31
C TYR A 189 6.98 -12.48 0.19
N SER A 190 8.06 -13.25 0.06
CA SER A 190 8.15 -14.29 -0.97
C SER A 190 7.10 -15.38 -0.74
N ILE A 191 6.88 -15.80 0.50
CA ILE A 191 5.84 -16.79 0.86
C ILE A 191 4.45 -16.20 0.57
N TYR A 192 4.21 -14.95 0.99
CA TYR A 192 2.93 -14.28 0.75
C TYR A 192 2.60 -14.16 -0.74
N ALA A 193 3.57 -13.72 -1.55
CA ALA A 193 3.40 -13.64 -3.00
C ALA A 193 3.19 -15.03 -3.63
N ALA A 194 3.93 -16.05 -3.18
CA ALA A 194 3.76 -17.42 -3.69
C ALA A 194 2.36 -17.96 -3.38
N LEU A 195 1.86 -17.77 -2.16
CA LEU A 195 0.51 -18.19 -1.78
C LEU A 195 -0.55 -17.45 -2.60
N THR A 196 -0.41 -16.15 -2.83
CA THR A 196 -1.33 -15.38 -3.69
C THR A 196 -1.36 -15.92 -5.12
N VAL A 197 -0.18 -16.23 -5.69
CA VAL A 197 -0.11 -16.81 -7.05
C VAL A 197 -0.76 -18.20 -7.08
N ILE A 198 -0.53 -19.03 -6.09
CA ILE A 198 -1.15 -20.37 -6.00
C ILE A 198 -2.67 -20.24 -5.92
N ASP A 199 -3.18 -19.33 -5.10
CA ASP A 199 -4.62 -19.08 -4.95
C ASP A 199 -5.21 -18.59 -6.30
N ALA A 200 -4.61 -17.62 -6.95
CA ALA A 200 -5.05 -17.17 -8.28
C ALA A 200 -5.07 -18.32 -9.31
N LEU A 201 -4.04 -19.16 -9.34
CA LEU A 201 -3.97 -20.32 -10.24
C LEU A 201 -5.07 -21.35 -9.96
N LEU A 202 -5.36 -21.61 -8.68
CA LEU A 202 -6.46 -22.51 -8.28
C LEU A 202 -7.81 -21.96 -8.73
N LEU A 203 -8.05 -20.65 -8.57
CA LEU A 203 -9.28 -20.00 -9.03
C LEU A 203 -9.45 -20.08 -10.56
N ILE A 204 -8.36 -19.92 -11.31
CA ILE A 204 -8.38 -20.02 -12.76
C ILE A 204 -8.59 -21.47 -13.24
N ILE A 205 -7.83 -22.42 -12.70
CA ILE A 205 -7.79 -23.80 -13.20
C ILE A 205 -8.99 -24.59 -12.67
N VAL A 206 -9.24 -24.55 -11.35
CA VAL A 206 -10.31 -25.33 -10.71
C VAL A 206 -11.62 -24.57 -10.74
N GLY A 207 -11.60 -23.27 -10.41
CA GLY A 207 -12.77 -22.40 -10.40
C GLY A 207 -13.24 -21.98 -11.80
N LYS A 208 -12.40 -22.15 -12.84
CA LYS A 208 -12.66 -21.69 -14.23
C LYS A 208 -13.06 -20.22 -14.30
N MET A 209 -12.51 -19.41 -13.42
CA MET A 209 -12.80 -17.99 -13.36
C MET A 209 -11.98 -17.22 -14.41
N PRO A 210 -12.49 -16.06 -14.90
CA PRO A 210 -11.69 -15.13 -15.71
C PRO A 210 -10.42 -14.73 -14.94
N VAL A 211 -9.32 -14.56 -15.68
CA VAL A 211 -8.00 -14.25 -15.08
C VAL A 211 -8.04 -12.99 -14.22
N PHE A 212 -8.75 -11.95 -14.69
CA PHE A 212 -8.87 -10.68 -13.97
C PHE A 212 -9.56 -10.87 -12.62
N ASP A 213 -10.71 -11.52 -12.61
CA ASP A 213 -11.50 -11.74 -11.39
C ASP A 213 -10.74 -12.62 -10.40
N ALA A 214 -10.10 -13.69 -10.91
CA ALA A 214 -9.28 -14.58 -10.08
C ALA A 214 -8.12 -13.84 -9.39
N VAL A 215 -7.47 -12.92 -10.09
CA VAL A 215 -6.39 -12.10 -9.52
C VAL A 215 -6.93 -11.12 -8.46
N CYS A 216 -8.05 -10.46 -8.74
CA CYS A 216 -8.67 -9.53 -7.79
C CYS A 216 -9.13 -10.25 -6.52
N ILE A 217 -9.74 -11.44 -6.66
CA ILE A 217 -10.17 -12.25 -5.52
C ILE A 217 -8.97 -12.78 -4.73
N ALA A 218 -7.93 -13.27 -5.40
CA ALA A 218 -6.71 -13.73 -4.74
C ALA A 218 -6.03 -12.62 -3.93
N PHE A 219 -6.06 -11.37 -4.40
CA PHE A 219 -5.57 -10.23 -3.63
C PHE A 219 -6.40 -9.98 -2.36
N GLY A 220 -7.73 -10.06 -2.47
CA GLY A 220 -8.62 -9.95 -1.32
C GLY A 220 -8.40 -11.09 -0.31
N THR A 221 -8.37 -12.34 -0.79
CA THR A 221 -8.16 -13.54 0.04
C THR A 221 -6.83 -13.52 0.77
N ALA A 222 -5.75 -13.15 0.07
CA ALA A 222 -4.43 -13.08 0.68
C ALA A 222 -4.29 -11.92 1.67
N GLY A 223 -5.05 -10.83 1.46
CA GLY A 223 -5.00 -9.64 2.30
C GLY A 223 -5.74 -9.77 3.64
N THR A 224 -6.75 -10.66 3.73
CA THR A 224 -7.63 -10.79 4.91
C THR A 224 -7.20 -11.84 5.92
#